data_22326db048d111f6eb33fbdf264e593d
#
_entry.id   22326db048d111f6eb33fbdf264e593d
#
_cell.length_a   1.000
_cell.length_b   1.000
_cell.length_c   1.000
_cell.angle_alpha   90.00
_cell.angle_beta   90.00
_cell.angle_gamma   90.00
#
_symmetry.space_group_name_H-M   'P 1'
#
loop_
_entity.id
_entity.type
_entity.pdbx_description
1 polymer ?
#
loop_
_entity_poly.entity_id
_entity_poly.type
_entity_poly.pdbx_seq_one_letter_code
_entity_poly.pdbx_strand_id
1 'polypeptide(L)'
;ALILKKLSEHKGLEKTKIIEIDENSSISTKYFKVGFFNTIHSIPDSLGVHITCPNGSIVHTGDFKFDLTPVGTNADYQKMTFIGVTKPDLLMSDSTNSGVEDFSISERKVANEIQDIMRKTKKRLIVATFASNVHRVAQIIEAATKFGRKVIVFGRSMENVVDIGRKM
;
A
#
# COMPACT_ATOMS: atom_id res chain seq x y z
N ALA A 1 1.34 -12.06 -4.70
CA ALA A 1 0.62 -12.23 -5.97
C ALA A 1 1.03 -11.20 -7.02
N LEU A 2 0.93 -9.87 -6.77
CA LEU A 2 1.29 -8.81 -7.74
C LEU A 2 2.76 -8.86 -8.16
N ILE A 3 3.69 -9.03 -7.23
CA ILE A 3 5.14 -9.13 -7.50
C ILE A 3 5.44 -10.34 -8.37
N LEU A 4 4.86 -11.50 -8.06
CA LEU A 4 5.06 -12.73 -8.86
C LEU A 4 4.61 -12.54 -10.31
N LYS A 5 3.45 -11.90 -10.51
CA LYS A 5 2.97 -11.58 -11.86
C LYS A 5 3.92 -10.62 -12.58
N LYS A 6 4.39 -9.58 -11.88
CA LYS A 6 5.36 -8.62 -12.42
C LYS A 6 6.67 -9.31 -12.82
N LEU A 7 7.21 -10.19 -11.97
CA LEU A 7 8.42 -10.95 -12.25
C LEU A 7 8.26 -11.89 -13.46
N SER A 8 7.09 -12.50 -13.63
CA SER A 8 6.82 -13.37 -14.78
C SER A 8 6.79 -12.64 -16.14
N GLU A 9 6.66 -11.32 -16.14
CA GLU A 9 6.74 -10.50 -17.35
C GLU A 9 8.18 -10.25 -17.81
N HIS A 10 9.19 -10.57 -16.98
CA HIS A 10 10.60 -10.35 -17.25
C HIS A 10 11.34 -11.67 -17.45
N LYS A 11 12.04 -11.79 -18.58
CA LYS A 11 12.88 -12.97 -18.87
C LYS A 11 14.12 -12.97 -17.97
N GLY A 12 14.58 -14.16 -17.58
CA GLY A 12 15.80 -14.35 -16.81
C GLY A 12 15.64 -14.30 -15.30
N LEU A 13 14.42 -14.08 -14.80
CA LEU A 13 14.11 -14.05 -13.37
C LEU A 13 13.48 -15.36 -12.84
N GLU A 14 13.41 -16.38 -13.66
CA GLU A 14 12.75 -17.66 -13.34
C GLU A 14 13.44 -18.41 -12.18
N LYS A 15 14.72 -18.13 -11.95
CA LYS A 15 15.51 -18.72 -10.84
C LYS A 15 15.64 -17.81 -9.62
N THR A 16 14.96 -16.65 -9.62
CA THR A 16 15.01 -15.72 -8.50
C THR A 16 14.33 -16.32 -7.27
N LYS A 17 15.08 -16.45 -6.18
CA LYS A 17 14.51 -16.86 -4.90
C LYS A 17 13.71 -15.71 -4.31
N ILE A 18 12.42 -15.94 -4.13
CA ILE A 18 11.51 -14.99 -3.50
C ILE A 18 11.36 -15.39 -2.02
N ILE A 19 11.51 -14.43 -1.13
CA ILE A 19 11.28 -14.58 0.30
C ILE A 19 10.09 -13.70 0.64
N GLU A 20 9.01 -14.33 1.09
CA GLU A 20 7.86 -13.59 1.61
C GLU A 20 8.22 -13.07 2.99
N ILE A 21 7.87 -11.82 3.24
CA ILE A 21 8.13 -11.10 4.49
C ILE A 21 6.86 -10.43 4.98
N ASP A 22 6.81 -10.20 6.26
CA ASP A 22 5.81 -9.40 6.97
C ASP A 22 6.49 -8.40 7.92
N GLU A 23 5.73 -7.67 8.66
CA GLU A 23 6.23 -6.69 9.64
C GLU A 23 7.04 -7.34 10.78
N ASN A 24 6.90 -8.63 11.03
CA ASN A 24 7.61 -9.36 12.07
C ASN A 24 8.86 -10.06 11.54
N SER A 25 9.03 -10.08 10.25
CA SER A 25 10.17 -10.69 9.59
C SER A 25 11.48 -9.95 9.89
N SER A 26 12.58 -10.69 9.89
CA SER A 26 13.93 -10.13 10.00
C SER A 26 14.87 -10.89 9.08
N ILE A 27 15.65 -10.16 8.31
CA ILE A 27 16.69 -10.72 7.44
C ILE A 27 18.03 -10.33 8.00
N SER A 28 18.90 -11.32 8.23
CA SER A 28 20.26 -11.08 8.68
C SER A 28 21.26 -11.54 7.63
N THR A 29 22.23 -10.70 7.36
CA THR A 29 23.41 -10.99 6.53
C THR A 29 24.65 -10.92 7.41
N LYS A 30 25.84 -11.08 6.80
CA LYS A 30 27.11 -10.94 7.54
C LYS A 30 27.27 -9.55 8.20
N TYR A 31 26.73 -8.51 7.59
CA TYR A 31 26.98 -7.11 8.01
C TYR A 31 25.73 -6.34 8.36
N PHE A 32 24.56 -6.78 7.91
CA PHE A 32 23.30 -6.05 8.05
C PHE A 32 22.23 -6.91 8.69
N LYS A 33 21.45 -6.29 9.55
CA LYS A 33 20.17 -6.80 10.00
C LYS A 33 19.08 -5.87 9.48
N VAL A 34 18.07 -6.45 8.83
CA VAL A 34 16.94 -5.73 8.22
C VAL A 34 15.67 -6.15 8.93
N GLY A 35 14.97 -5.21 9.49
CA GLY A 35 13.64 -5.37 10.07
C GLY A 35 12.61 -4.56 9.28
N PHE A 36 11.34 -4.87 9.50
CA PHE A 36 10.23 -4.27 8.76
C PHE A 36 9.18 -3.74 9.73
N PHE A 37 8.39 -2.77 9.30
CA PHE A 37 7.26 -2.24 10.05
C PHE A 37 6.14 -1.82 9.08
N ASN A 38 4.89 -2.01 9.49
CA ASN A 38 3.75 -1.64 8.66
C ASN A 38 3.64 -0.14 8.49
N THR A 39 3.47 0.28 7.23
CA THR A 39 3.10 1.64 6.84
C THR A 39 1.73 1.61 6.15
N ILE A 40 1.05 2.75 6.12
CA ILE A 40 -0.20 2.88 5.39
C ILE A 40 0.10 3.45 4.00
N HIS A 41 -0.35 2.76 2.97
CA HIS A 41 -0.28 3.23 1.59
C HIS A 41 -1.51 2.79 0.79
N SER A 42 -1.58 3.15 -0.48
CA SER A 42 -2.67 2.81 -1.40
C SER A 42 -2.70 1.34 -1.84
N ILE A 43 -1.65 0.60 -1.53
CA ILE A 43 -1.51 -0.84 -1.79
C ILE A 43 -1.45 -1.59 -0.46
N PRO A 44 -2.06 -2.80 -0.35
CA PRO A 44 -1.93 -3.66 0.84
C PRO A 44 -0.48 -4.06 1.12
N ASP A 45 -0.21 -4.39 2.38
CA ASP A 45 1.07 -4.95 2.86
C ASP A 45 2.28 -4.03 2.60
N SER A 46 2.07 -2.71 2.71
CA SER A 46 3.15 -1.73 2.57
C SER A 46 4.03 -1.74 3.82
N LEU A 47 5.34 -1.84 3.61
CA LEU A 47 6.32 -1.94 4.69
C LEU A 47 7.38 -0.84 4.59
N GLY A 48 7.69 -0.26 5.74
CA GLY A 48 8.93 0.46 5.94
C GLY A 48 10.06 -0.49 6.36
N VAL A 49 11.29 -0.05 6.24
CA VAL A 49 12.50 -0.85 6.45
C VAL A 49 13.41 -0.17 7.47
N HIS A 50 13.89 -0.95 8.44
CA HIS A 50 14.93 -0.54 9.38
C HIS A 50 16.16 -1.41 9.18
N ILE A 51 17.26 -0.81 8.76
CA ILE A 51 18.53 -1.48 8.50
C ILE A 51 19.53 -1.08 9.58
N THR A 52 20.14 -2.07 10.23
CA THR A 52 21.19 -1.85 11.22
C THR A 52 22.48 -2.54 10.81
N CYS A 53 23.60 -1.91 11.11
CA CYS A 53 24.94 -2.45 10.94
C CYS A 53 25.84 -1.97 12.10
N PRO A 54 27.09 -2.47 12.24
CA PRO A 54 28.00 -2.03 13.30
C PRO A 54 28.30 -0.52 13.30
N ASN A 55 28.14 0.13 12.16
CA ASN A 55 28.49 1.56 11.99
C ASN A 55 27.30 2.49 12.09
N GLY A 56 26.08 1.97 12.26
CA GLY A 56 24.89 2.81 12.36
C GLY A 56 23.63 2.15 11.86
N SER A 57 22.57 2.93 11.75
CA SER A 57 21.26 2.46 11.31
C SER A 57 20.53 3.46 10.41
N ILE A 58 19.71 2.91 9.52
CA ILE A 58 18.94 3.66 8.54
C ILE A 58 17.48 3.21 8.62
N VAL A 59 16.57 4.17 8.56
CA VAL A 59 15.13 3.91 8.37
C VAL A 59 14.70 4.43 7.01
N HIS A 60 14.01 3.58 6.25
CA HIS A 60 13.34 3.96 5.01
C HIS A 60 11.84 3.72 5.16
N THR A 61 11.03 4.75 4.98
CA THR A 61 9.59 4.67 5.21
C THR A 61 8.85 3.82 4.16
N GLY A 62 9.44 3.61 2.99
CA GLY A 62 8.66 3.26 1.81
C GLY A 62 7.72 4.40 1.45
N ASP A 63 6.82 4.17 0.52
CA ASP A 63 5.71 5.09 0.26
C ASP A 63 4.72 4.99 1.42
N PHE A 64 4.34 6.13 2.02
CA PHE A 64 3.48 6.11 3.18
C PHE A 64 2.57 7.34 3.26
N LYS A 65 1.55 7.22 4.10
CA LYS A 65 0.78 8.35 4.63
C LYS A 65 0.41 8.10 6.08
N PHE A 66 0.17 9.16 6.83
CA PHE A 66 -0.47 9.07 8.14
C PHE A 66 -1.99 9.16 7.97
N ASP A 67 -2.69 8.07 8.23
CA ASP A 67 -4.15 8.00 8.23
C ASP A 67 -4.60 7.28 9.50
N LEU A 68 -5.25 8.00 10.40
CA LEU A 68 -5.71 7.43 11.67
C LEU A 68 -6.99 6.59 11.54
N THR A 69 -7.60 6.60 10.35
CA THR A 69 -8.78 5.80 10.03
C THR A 69 -8.64 5.17 8.64
N PRO A 70 -7.59 4.36 8.44
CA PRO A 70 -7.32 3.75 7.14
C PRO A 70 -8.38 2.73 6.76
N VAL A 71 -8.34 2.33 5.50
CA VAL A 71 -8.99 1.13 5.01
C VAL A 71 -7.91 0.07 4.89
N GLY A 72 -8.11 -1.09 5.53
CA GLY A 72 -7.11 -2.14 5.64
C GLY A 72 -6.32 -2.08 6.96
N THR A 73 -5.06 -2.48 6.92
CA THR A 73 -4.20 -2.59 8.10
C THR A 73 -3.75 -1.22 8.60
N ASN A 74 -3.69 -1.04 9.91
CA ASN A 74 -3.12 0.14 10.54
C ASN A 74 -1.59 0.14 10.44
N ALA A 75 -0.98 1.32 10.45
CA ALA A 75 0.45 1.43 10.64
C ALA A 75 0.85 0.95 12.04
N ASP A 76 2.03 0.35 12.15
CA ASP A 76 2.59 -0.05 13.44
C ASP A 76 3.30 1.13 14.10
N TYR A 77 2.50 2.05 14.64
CA TYR A 77 3.01 3.23 15.34
C TYR A 77 3.86 2.87 16.57
N GLN A 78 3.58 1.75 17.22
CA GLN A 78 4.35 1.28 18.38
C GLN A 78 5.77 0.92 17.95
N LYS A 79 5.91 0.15 16.89
CA LYS A 79 7.20 -0.25 16.33
C LYS A 79 7.97 0.94 15.77
N MET A 80 7.28 1.87 15.07
CA MET A 80 7.87 3.12 14.62
C MET A 80 8.45 3.94 15.78
N THR A 81 7.69 4.06 16.89
CA THR A 81 8.15 4.74 18.11
C THR A 81 9.37 4.05 18.69
N PHE A 82 9.34 2.71 18.79
CA PHE A 82 10.48 1.94 19.31
C PHE A 82 11.74 2.14 18.44
N ILE A 83 11.60 2.11 17.12
CA ILE A 83 12.70 2.40 16.20
C ILE A 83 13.21 3.83 16.41
N GLY A 84 12.31 4.82 16.54
CA GLY A 84 12.68 6.22 16.78
C GLY A 84 13.49 6.42 18.07
N VAL A 85 13.18 5.69 19.14
CA VAL A 85 13.93 5.72 20.41
C VAL A 85 15.37 5.23 20.23
N THR A 86 15.64 4.34 19.27
CA THR A 86 17.02 3.89 18.95
C THR A 86 17.87 4.96 18.27
N LYS A 87 17.28 6.11 17.89
CA LYS A 87 17.93 7.24 17.23
C LYS A 87 18.68 6.83 15.95
N PRO A 88 17.99 6.38 14.91
CA PRO A 88 18.63 6.05 13.63
C PRO A 88 19.46 7.22 13.09
N ASP A 89 20.59 6.90 12.47
CA ASP A 89 21.51 7.92 11.93
C ASP A 89 20.95 8.59 10.68
N LEU A 90 20.10 7.89 9.93
CA LEU A 90 19.47 8.42 8.71
C LEU A 90 18.01 7.99 8.60
N LEU A 91 17.14 8.96 8.33
CA LEU A 91 15.76 8.75 7.91
C LEU A 91 15.60 9.11 6.43
N MET A 92 15.22 8.14 5.62
CA MET A 92 14.83 8.29 4.21
C MET A 92 13.32 8.23 4.13
N SER A 93 12.70 9.38 3.95
CA SER A 93 11.24 9.51 3.95
C SER A 93 10.69 9.78 2.55
N ASP A 94 9.54 9.18 2.24
CA ASP A 94 8.72 9.62 1.12
C ASP A 94 8.37 11.10 1.28
N SER A 95 8.47 11.85 0.19
CA SER A 95 8.23 13.28 0.14
C SER A 95 7.24 13.69 -0.97
N THR A 96 6.47 12.74 -1.48
CA THR A 96 5.63 12.92 -2.67
C THR A 96 4.72 14.16 -2.59
N ASN A 97 4.09 14.43 -1.47
CA ASN A 97 3.23 15.59 -1.25
C ASN A 97 3.79 16.61 -0.25
N SER A 98 5.09 16.64 -0.06
CA SER A 98 5.72 17.50 0.96
C SER A 98 5.52 19.01 0.73
N GLY A 99 5.25 19.42 -0.50
CA GLY A 99 4.96 20.82 -0.86
C GLY A 99 3.48 21.17 -0.89
N VAL A 100 2.58 20.23 -0.54
CA VAL A 100 1.13 20.48 -0.48
C VAL A 100 0.77 20.84 0.95
N GLU A 101 0.17 22.01 1.13
CA GLU A 101 -0.36 22.44 2.43
C GLU A 101 -1.54 21.55 2.86
N ASP A 102 -1.78 21.47 4.17
CA ASP A 102 -2.83 20.66 4.79
C ASP A 102 -2.57 19.14 4.85
N PHE A 103 -3.55 18.43 5.38
CA PHE A 103 -3.52 17.00 5.61
C PHE A 103 -4.23 16.22 4.51
N SER A 104 -3.69 15.07 4.15
CA SER A 104 -4.38 14.13 3.27
C SER A 104 -5.69 13.66 3.90
N ILE A 105 -6.76 13.64 3.10
CA ILE A 105 -8.07 13.14 3.53
C ILE A 105 -7.96 11.64 3.84
N SER A 106 -8.58 11.21 4.95
CA SER A 106 -8.64 9.81 5.33
C SER A 106 -9.33 8.95 4.27
N GLU A 107 -8.83 7.73 4.06
CA GLU A 107 -9.43 6.76 3.13
C GLU A 107 -10.87 6.41 3.50
N ARG A 108 -11.20 6.39 4.80
CA ARG A 108 -12.58 6.16 5.26
C ARG A 108 -13.52 7.27 4.80
N LYS A 109 -13.09 8.52 4.88
CA LYS A 109 -13.90 9.66 4.39
C LYS A 109 -14.12 9.54 2.89
N VAL A 110 -13.09 9.23 2.12
CA VAL A 110 -13.21 9.02 0.67
C VAL A 110 -14.14 7.85 0.34
N ALA A 111 -14.07 6.74 1.09
CA ALA A 111 -14.99 5.60 0.92
C ALA A 111 -16.46 6.02 1.12
N ASN A 112 -16.74 6.84 2.14
CA ASN A 112 -18.08 7.36 2.39
C ASN A 112 -18.56 8.26 1.25
N GLU A 113 -17.71 9.12 0.73
CA GLU A 113 -18.04 9.99 -0.40
C GLU A 113 -18.32 9.19 -1.69
N ILE A 114 -17.54 8.14 -1.94
CA ILE A 114 -17.79 7.21 -3.07
C ILE A 114 -19.16 6.55 -2.92
N GLN A 115 -19.52 6.06 -1.72
CA GLN A 115 -20.83 5.48 -1.46
C GLN A 115 -21.96 6.49 -1.68
N ASP A 116 -21.79 7.72 -1.24
CA ASP A 116 -22.77 8.79 -1.43
C ASP A 116 -22.98 9.13 -2.91
N ILE A 117 -21.91 9.22 -3.69
CA ILE A 117 -21.97 9.42 -5.14
C ILE A 117 -22.73 8.25 -5.79
N MET A 118 -22.36 7.00 -5.45
CA MET A 118 -23.02 5.81 -5.96
C MET A 118 -24.52 5.79 -5.67
N ARG A 119 -24.92 6.18 -4.45
CA ARG A 119 -26.30 6.25 -4.00
C ARG A 119 -27.11 7.30 -4.74
N LYS A 120 -26.54 8.49 -4.96
CA LYS A 120 -27.22 9.64 -5.59
C LYS A 120 -27.31 9.50 -7.11
N THR A 121 -26.38 8.79 -7.72
CA THR A 121 -26.30 8.70 -9.18
C THR A 121 -27.27 7.67 -9.72
N LYS A 122 -28.26 8.10 -10.51
CA LYS A 122 -29.27 7.22 -11.11
C LYS A 122 -28.86 6.62 -12.45
N LYS A 123 -27.90 7.23 -13.13
CA LYS A 123 -27.45 6.83 -14.48
C LYS A 123 -26.09 6.17 -14.41
N ARG A 124 -25.47 5.96 -15.57
CA ARG A 124 -24.09 5.44 -15.68
C ARG A 124 -23.12 6.35 -14.94
N LEU A 125 -22.21 5.74 -14.20
CA LEU A 125 -21.12 6.41 -13.51
C LEU A 125 -19.79 5.92 -14.11
N ILE A 126 -18.94 6.87 -14.49
CA ILE A 126 -17.57 6.59 -14.93
C ILE A 126 -16.64 7.07 -13.84
N VAL A 127 -15.77 6.17 -13.37
CA VAL A 127 -14.79 6.44 -12.33
C VAL A 127 -13.41 6.22 -12.89
N ALA A 128 -12.53 7.21 -12.79
CA ALA A 128 -11.13 7.10 -13.14
C ALA A 128 -10.28 7.06 -11.86
N THR A 129 -9.39 6.06 -11.77
CA THR A 129 -8.46 5.91 -10.65
C THR A 129 -7.20 5.17 -11.11
N PHE A 130 -6.12 5.31 -10.34
CA PHE A 130 -4.91 4.54 -10.59
C PHE A 130 -5.12 3.05 -10.24
N ALA A 131 -4.69 2.16 -11.11
CA ALA A 131 -4.76 0.72 -10.85
C ALA A 131 -3.90 0.30 -9.66
N SER A 132 -2.81 1.01 -9.39
CA SER A 132 -1.95 0.79 -8.22
C SER A 132 -2.65 1.11 -6.89
N ASN A 133 -3.72 1.90 -6.88
CA ASN A 133 -4.51 2.14 -5.68
C ASN A 133 -5.53 1.02 -5.47
N VAL A 134 -5.05 -0.14 -5.02
CA VAL A 134 -5.83 -1.37 -4.85
C VAL A 134 -7.00 -1.16 -3.87
N HIS A 135 -6.76 -0.46 -2.76
CA HIS A 135 -7.80 -0.15 -1.78
C HIS A 135 -8.94 0.69 -2.39
N ARG A 136 -8.61 1.68 -3.22
CA ARG A 136 -9.61 2.50 -3.90
C ARG A 136 -10.43 1.70 -4.89
N VAL A 137 -9.79 0.81 -5.64
CA VAL A 137 -10.50 -0.10 -6.57
C VAL A 137 -11.46 -1.00 -5.80
N ALA A 138 -11.03 -1.59 -4.69
CA ALA A 138 -11.89 -2.40 -3.83
C ALA A 138 -13.10 -1.59 -3.30
N GLN A 139 -12.87 -0.40 -2.75
CA GLN A 139 -13.94 0.50 -2.26
C GLN A 139 -14.98 0.83 -3.33
N ILE A 140 -14.55 1.08 -4.57
CA ILE A 140 -15.43 1.38 -5.70
C ILE A 140 -16.29 0.16 -6.03
N ILE A 141 -15.69 -1.03 -6.07
CA ILE A 141 -16.41 -2.29 -6.36
C ILE A 141 -17.40 -2.61 -5.25
N GLU A 142 -16.99 -2.49 -3.98
CA GLU A 142 -17.87 -2.70 -2.82
C GLU A 142 -19.06 -1.74 -2.82
N ALA A 143 -18.81 -0.45 -3.04
CA ALA A 143 -19.86 0.55 -3.14
C ALA A 143 -20.82 0.24 -4.30
N ALA A 144 -20.30 -0.12 -5.47
CA ALA A 144 -21.13 -0.50 -6.62
C ALA A 144 -22.01 -1.71 -6.31
N THR A 145 -21.44 -2.76 -5.71
CA THR A 145 -22.16 -3.96 -5.30
C THR A 145 -23.27 -3.64 -4.29
N LYS A 146 -22.96 -2.84 -3.28
CA LYS A 146 -23.92 -2.40 -2.25
C LYS A 146 -25.16 -1.71 -2.85
N PHE A 147 -24.98 -0.98 -3.94
CA PHE A 147 -26.08 -0.29 -4.63
C PHE A 147 -26.58 -1.02 -5.88
N GLY A 148 -26.31 -2.33 -6.02
CA GLY A 148 -26.81 -3.17 -7.10
C GLY A 148 -26.32 -2.78 -8.49
N ARG A 149 -25.15 -2.12 -8.59
CA ARG A 149 -24.57 -1.67 -9.86
C ARG A 149 -23.67 -2.75 -10.46
N LYS A 150 -23.71 -2.89 -11.76
CA LYS A 150 -22.76 -3.71 -12.52
C LYS A 150 -21.48 -2.90 -12.74
N VAL A 151 -20.34 -3.52 -12.49
CA VAL A 151 -19.01 -2.93 -12.71
C VAL A 151 -18.40 -3.49 -13.98
N ILE A 152 -17.92 -2.59 -14.83
CA ILE A 152 -17.13 -2.93 -16.01
C ILE A 152 -15.77 -2.27 -15.82
N VAL A 153 -14.72 -3.03 -16.04
CA VAL A 153 -13.34 -2.59 -15.86
C VAL A 153 -12.70 -2.38 -17.22
N PHE A 154 -11.95 -1.29 -17.37
CA PHE A 154 -11.20 -0.98 -18.58
C PHE A 154 -9.74 -0.68 -18.26
N GLY A 155 -8.85 -1.19 -19.11
CA GLY A 155 -7.40 -0.96 -19.03
C GLY A 155 -6.66 -2.16 -18.45
N ARG A 156 -5.61 -2.60 -19.17
CA ARG A 156 -4.84 -3.81 -18.84
C ARG A 156 -4.39 -3.87 -17.37
N SER A 157 -3.85 -2.78 -16.84
CA SER A 157 -3.38 -2.74 -15.45
C SER A 157 -4.52 -2.87 -14.46
N MET A 158 -5.67 -2.27 -14.73
CA MET A 158 -6.86 -2.34 -13.89
C MET A 158 -7.47 -3.76 -13.90
N GLU A 159 -7.58 -4.35 -15.08
CA GLU A 159 -8.05 -5.74 -15.25
C GLU A 159 -7.15 -6.70 -14.46
N ASN A 160 -5.84 -6.54 -14.58
CA ASN A 160 -4.87 -7.34 -13.83
C ASN A 160 -5.05 -7.24 -12.31
N VAL A 161 -5.26 -6.05 -11.78
CA VAL A 161 -5.46 -5.84 -10.33
C VAL A 161 -6.76 -6.48 -9.87
N VAL A 162 -7.85 -6.31 -10.61
CA VAL A 162 -9.15 -6.91 -10.27
C VAL A 162 -9.10 -8.43 -10.37
N ASP A 163 -8.43 -8.99 -11.36
CA ASP A 163 -8.28 -10.46 -11.50
C ASP A 163 -7.46 -11.07 -10.36
N ILE A 164 -6.44 -10.37 -9.88
CA ILE A 164 -5.68 -10.80 -8.72
C ILE A 164 -6.52 -10.72 -7.45
N GLY A 165 -7.24 -9.61 -7.26
CA GLY A 165 -8.10 -9.44 -6.09
C GLY A 165 -9.26 -10.46 -6.01
N ARG A 166 -9.72 -11.00 -7.13
CA ARG A 166 -10.73 -12.08 -7.16
C ARG A 166 -10.18 -13.45 -6.74
N LYS A 167 -8.86 -13.64 -6.78
CA LYS A 167 -8.19 -14.91 -6.47
C LYS A 167 -7.65 -14.96 -5.04
N MET A 168 -7.66 -13.85 -4.35
CA MET A 168 -7.33 -13.72 -2.93
C MET A 168 -8.56 -13.91 -2.05
#